data_a9f1cde9760d6e3884f241d1c7270a54
#
_entry.id   a9f1cde9760d6e3884f241d1c7270a54
#
_cell.length_a   1.000
_cell.length_b   1.000
_cell.length_c   1.000
_cell.angle_alpha   90.00
_cell.angle_beta   90.00
_cell.angle_gamma   90.00
#
_symmetry.space_group_name_H-M   'P 1'
#
loop_
_entity.id
_entity.type
_entity.pdbx_description
1 polymer ?
#
loop_
_entity_poly.entity_id
_entity_poly.type
_entity_poly.pdbx_seq_one_letter_code
_entity_poly.pdbx_strand_id
1 'polypeptide(L)'
;MIESQIVARVLPSKCREAVKVLLQEVYGYEDFRNLEVYDDLFKGKEKLQLSQGQLIEEVIMEAEKGIKGDSSAHNLLLTAPTGAGKSLLFQLPAIYLGNEYKLLTLVVSPLKALIVDQVEALQELGYERVAY
;
A
#
# COMPACT_ATOMS: atom_id res chain seq x y z
N MET A 1 21.12 -4.99 -12.90
CA MET A 1 20.00 -5.25 -13.81
C MET A 1 18.73 -5.35 -12.98
N ILE A 2 17.83 -4.40 -13.11
CA ILE A 2 16.53 -4.47 -12.45
C ILE A 2 15.66 -5.32 -13.38
N GLU A 3 15.49 -6.58 -13.03
CA GLU A 3 14.55 -7.40 -13.77
C GLU A 3 13.14 -6.91 -13.49
N SER A 4 12.43 -6.56 -14.56
CA SER A 4 11.03 -6.19 -14.56
C SER A 4 10.15 -7.41 -14.31
N GLN A 5 10.20 -7.99 -13.11
CA GLN A 5 9.46 -9.22 -12.80
C GLN A 5 8.26 -9.00 -11.88
N ILE A 6 7.62 -7.85 -11.95
CA ILE A 6 6.42 -7.64 -11.15
C ILE A 6 5.25 -8.48 -11.67
N VAL A 7 5.22 -8.80 -12.95
CA VAL A 7 4.15 -9.57 -13.60
C VAL A 7 4.18 -11.07 -13.24
N ALA A 8 5.33 -11.61 -12.90
CA ALA A 8 5.47 -13.03 -12.57
C ALA A 8 5.19 -13.34 -11.09
N ARG A 9 4.86 -12.32 -10.28
CA ARG A 9 4.65 -12.51 -8.85
C ARG A 9 3.23 -12.97 -8.57
N VAL A 10 3.12 -14.11 -7.89
CA VAL A 10 1.82 -14.58 -7.40
C VAL A 10 1.41 -13.72 -6.22
N LEU A 11 0.47 -12.81 -6.44
CA LEU A 11 -0.10 -12.02 -5.36
C LEU A 11 -1.02 -12.84 -4.46
N PRO A 12 -1.18 -12.47 -3.18
CA PRO A 12 -2.18 -13.07 -2.32
C PRO A 12 -3.57 -12.99 -2.96
N SER A 13 -4.40 -14.01 -2.72
CA SER A 13 -5.75 -14.05 -3.30
C SER A 13 -6.68 -13.00 -2.70
N LYS A 14 -6.45 -12.62 -1.45
CA LYS A 14 -7.26 -11.63 -0.73
C LYS A 14 -6.47 -10.98 0.41
N CYS A 15 -6.99 -9.86 0.90
CA CYS A 15 -6.50 -9.21 2.10
C CYS A 15 -7.03 -9.91 3.35
N ARG A 16 -6.22 -9.93 4.41
CA ARG A 16 -6.63 -10.45 5.72
C ARG A 16 -7.78 -9.65 6.33
N GLU A 17 -8.61 -10.31 7.10
CA GLU A 17 -9.83 -9.69 7.66
C GLU A 17 -9.53 -8.50 8.57
N ALA A 18 -8.47 -8.56 9.37
CA ALA A 18 -8.09 -7.46 10.25
C ALA A 18 -7.82 -6.14 9.50
N VAL A 19 -7.29 -6.22 8.29
CA VAL A 19 -7.03 -5.04 7.44
C VAL A 19 -8.32 -4.53 6.81
N LYS A 20 -9.23 -5.43 6.46
CA LYS A 20 -10.56 -5.05 5.97
C LYS A 20 -11.38 -4.33 7.04
N VAL A 21 -11.29 -4.79 8.29
CA VAL A 21 -11.90 -4.09 9.44
C VAL A 21 -11.34 -2.67 9.57
N LEU A 22 -10.03 -2.49 9.47
CA LEU A 22 -9.41 -1.17 9.50
C LEU A 22 -9.86 -0.28 8.33
N LEU A 23 -10.06 -0.84 7.15
CA LEU A 23 -10.60 -0.11 6.01
C LEU A 23 -11.96 0.51 6.34
N GLN A 24 -12.82 -0.25 6.99
CA GLN A 24 -14.14 0.23 7.41
C GLN A 24 -14.06 1.24 8.56
N GLU A 25 -13.25 0.96 9.57
CA GLU A 25 -13.15 1.79 10.77
C GLU A 25 -12.49 3.15 10.50
N VAL A 26 -11.44 3.18 9.70
CA VAL A 26 -10.69 4.42 9.42
C VAL A 26 -11.28 5.19 8.26
N TYR A 27 -11.61 4.52 7.16
CA TYR A 27 -12.02 5.18 5.91
C TYR A 27 -13.52 5.12 5.65
N GLY A 28 -14.25 4.26 6.34
CA GLY A 28 -15.68 4.04 6.10
C GLY A 28 -16.00 3.29 4.80
N TYR A 29 -15.01 2.63 4.20
CA TYR A 29 -15.20 1.86 2.97
C TYR A 29 -15.58 0.42 3.29
N GLU A 30 -16.55 -0.10 2.55
CA GLU A 30 -17.03 -1.48 2.74
C GLU A 30 -16.08 -2.51 2.12
N ASP A 31 -15.41 -2.17 1.01
CA ASP A 31 -14.53 -3.08 0.30
C ASP A 31 -13.44 -2.33 -0.48
N PHE A 32 -12.44 -3.09 -0.92
CA PHE A 32 -11.36 -2.60 -1.75
C PHE A 32 -11.79 -2.42 -3.19
N ARG A 33 -11.21 -1.42 -3.87
CA ARG A 33 -11.40 -1.19 -5.30
C ARG A 33 -10.35 -1.94 -6.10
N ASN A 34 -10.61 -2.12 -7.38
CA ASN A 34 -9.59 -2.50 -8.35
C ASN A 34 -8.76 -1.27 -8.74
N LEU A 35 -7.50 -1.52 -8.97
CA LEU A 35 -6.51 -0.53 -9.34
C LEU A 35 -5.95 -0.90 -10.71
N GLU A 36 -5.86 0.06 -11.62
CA GLU A 36 -5.10 -0.10 -12.85
C GLU A 36 -3.62 0.07 -12.59
N VAL A 37 -2.82 -0.92 -12.94
CA VAL A 37 -1.37 -0.88 -12.85
C VAL A 37 -0.77 -1.16 -14.22
N TYR A 38 0.44 -0.68 -14.45
CA TYR A 38 1.15 -1.01 -15.68
C TYR A 38 1.79 -2.39 -15.57
N ASP A 39 1.57 -3.22 -16.58
CA ASP A 39 2.13 -4.56 -16.68
C ASP A 39 3.66 -4.52 -16.78
N ASP A 40 4.18 -3.62 -17.56
CA ASP A 40 5.60 -3.44 -17.77
C ASP A 40 6.02 -2.02 -17.35
N LEU A 41 6.94 -1.93 -16.38
CA LEU A 41 7.47 -0.67 -15.87
C LEU A 41 8.12 0.20 -16.95
N PHE A 42 8.69 -0.42 -17.97
CA PHE A 42 9.47 0.27 -18.99
C PHE A 42 8.67 0.54 -20.28
N LYS A 43 7.79 -0.37 -20.65
CA LYS A 43 6.97 -0.25 -21.86
C LYS A 43 5.67 0.52 -21.65
N GLY A 44 5.08 0.46 -20.45
CA GLY A 44 3.94 1.25 -20.01
C GLY A 44 2.68 1.15 -20.88
N LYS A 45 2.55 0.13 -21.72
CA LYS A 45 1.50 0.04 -22.73
C LYS A 45 0.28 -0.76 -22.30
N GLU A 46 0.50 -1.81 -21.54
CA GLU A 46 -0.57 -2.69 -21.07
C GLU A 46 -0.88 -2.40 -19.59
N LYS A 47 -2.15 -2.43 -19.27
CA LYS A 47 -2.65 -2.22 -17.91
C LYS A 47 -3.31 -3.47 -17.39
N LEU A 48 -3.06 -3.77 -16.13
CA LEU A 48 -3.69 -4.86 -15.40
C LEU A 48 -4.64 -4.28 -14.35
N GLN A 49 -5.69 -5.02 -14.08
CA GLN A 49 -6.59 -4.73 -12.96
C GLN A 49 -6.21 -5.59 -11.77
N LEU A 50 -5.82 -4.95 -10.67
CA LEU A 50 -5.48 -5.61 -9.41
C LEU A 50 -6.34 -5.05 -8.29
N SER A 51 -6.72 -5.89 -7.34
CA SER A 51 -7.41 -5.41 -6.14
C SER A 51 -6.43 -4.65 -5.24
N GLN A 52 -6.85 -3.50 -4.71
CA GLN A 52 -6.11 -2.80 -3.66
C GLN A 52 -5.80 -3.73 -2.48
N GLY A 53 -6.75 -4.60 -2.10
CA GLY A 53 -6.57 -5.54 -1.00
C GLY A 53 -5.44 -6.54 -1.24
N GLN A 54 -5.29 -7.05 -2.45
CA GLN A 54 -4.19 -7.95 -2.79
C GLN A 54 -2.83 -7.25 -2.68
N LEU A 55 -2.74 -6.03 -3.15
CA LEU A 55 -1.50 -5.24 -3.09
C LEU A 55 -1.15 -4.85 -1.65
N ILE A 56 -2.14 -4.46 -0.86
CA ILE A 56 -1.96 -4.15 0.56
C ILE A 56 -1.48 -5.37 1.33
N GLU A 57 -2.08 -6.54 1.10
CA GLU A 57 -1.65 -7.79 1.73
C GLU A 57 -0.21 -8.12 1.37
N GLU A 58 0.18 -7.94 0.11
CA GLU A 58 1.57 -8.15 -0.32
C GLU A 58 2.55 -7.23 0.40
N VAL A 59 2.22 -5.95 0.54
CA VAL A 59 3.03 -4.99 1.29
C VAL A 59 3.20 -5.42 2.75
N ILE A 60 2.12 -5.84 3.38
CA ILE A 60 2.15 -6.29 4.78
C ILE A 60 2.98 -7.58 4.92
N MET A 61 2.80 -8.54 4.03
CA MET A 61 3.57 -9.80 4.06
C MET A 61 5.07 -9.56 3.90
N GLU A 62 5.47 -8.66 3.01
CA GLU A 62 6.89 -8.30 2.84
C GLU A 62 7.45 -7.60 4.09
N ALA A 63 6.69 -6.72 4.71
CA ALA A 63 7.08 -6.09 5.96
C ALA A 63 7.22 -7.13 7.10
N GLU A 64 6.30 -8.07 7.19
CA GLU A 64 6.35 -9.15 8.18
C GLU A 64 7.57 -10.06 7.99
N LYS A 65 7.96 -10.36 6.75
CA LYS A 65 9.22 -11.05 6.46
C LYS A 65 10.43 -10.26 7.00
N GLY A 66 10.46 -8.94 6.76
CA GLY A 66 11.52 -8.07 7.25
C GLY A 66 11.61 -8.07 8.78
N ILE A 67 10.46 -8.03 9.48
CA ILE A 67 10.39 -8.10 10.95
C ILE A 67 10.99 -9.40 11.48
N LYS A 68 10.75 -10.51 10.78
CA LYS A 68 11.25 -11.84 11.14
C LYS A 68 12.72 -12.06 10.76
N GLY A 69 13.37 -11.10 10.11
CA GLY A 69 14.73 -11.24 9.61
C GLY A 69 14.86 -12.18 8.42
N ASP A 70 13.78 -12.41 7.69
CA ASP A 70 13.77 -13.25 6.49
C ASP A 70 14.45 -12.51 5.34
N SER A 71 15.55 -13.07 4.84
CA SER A 71 16.31 -12.50 3.73
C SER A 71 15.57 -12.50 2.38
N SER A 72 14.45 -13.19 2.29
CA SER A 72 13.59 -13.19 1.10
C SER A 72 12.67 -11.97 1.00
N ALA A 73 12.67 -11.08 2.00
CA ALA A 73 11.92 -9.83 1.95
C ALA A 73 12.37 -8.95 0.77
N HIS A 74 11.43 -8.41 0.02
CA HIS A 74 11.68 -7.64 -1.19
C HIS A 74 11.12 -6.22 -1.10
N ASN A 75 11.76 -5.32 -1.82
CA ASN A 75 11.16 -4.03 -2.13
C ASN A 75 10.08 -4.21 -3.20
N LEU A 76 9.00 -3.43 -3.08
CA LEU A 76 7.91 -3.40 -4.04
C LEU A 76 7.95 -2.09 -4.81
N LEU A 77 7.87 -2.18 -6.14
CA LEU A 77 7.72 -1.04 -7.01
C LEU A 77 6.41 -1.17 -7.78
N LEU A 78 5.55 -0.17 -7.64
CA LEU A 78 4.26 -0.13 -8.31
C LEU A 78 4.12 1.15 -9.11
N THR A 79 3.74 1.02 -10.38
CA THR A 79 3.40 2.16 -11.23
C THR A 79 1.93 2.10 -11.62
N ALA A 80 1.24 3.19 -11.37
CA ALA A 80 -0.18 3.33 -11.70
C ALA A 80 -0.50 4.78 -12.08
N PRO A 81 -1.55 5.00 -12.89
CA PRO A 81 -1.96 6.36 -13.26
C PRO A 81 -2.33 7.21 -12.06
N THR A 82 -2.27 8.54 -12.22
CA THR A 82 -2.77 9.50 -11.24
C THR A 82 -4.27 9.26 -11.00
N GLY A 83 -4.69 9.32 -9.73
CA GLY A 83 -6.10 9.08 -9.35
C GLY A 83 -6.50 7.60 -9.26
N ALA A 84 -5.57 6.68 -9.42
CA ALA A 84 -5.85 5.25 -9.35
C ALA A 84 -6.13 4.71 -7.94
N GLY A 85 -5.98 5.53 -6.88
CA GLY A 85 -6.19 5.11 -5.49
C GLY A 85 -4.96 4.53 -4.81
N LYS A 86 -3.77 5.05 -5.15
CA LYS A 86 -2.48 4.57 -4.63
C LYS A 86 -2.25 4.87 -3.15
N SER A 87 -2.83 5.94 -2.61
CA SER A 87 -2.57 6.38 -1.23
C SER A 87 -2.93 5.31 -0.20
N LEU A 88 -4.00 4.58 -0.41
CA LEU A 88 -4.42 3.50 0.48
C LEU A 88 -3.39 2.38 0.58
N LEU A 89 -2.60 2.17 -0.48
CA LEU A 89 -1.60 1.11 -0.56
C LEU A 89 -0.43 1.28 0.41
N PHE A 90 -0.17 2.50 0.89
CA PHE A 90 0.83 2.73 1.93
C PHE A 90 0.22 3.16 3.27
N GLN A 91 -0.90 3.87 3.26
CA GLN A 91 -1.55 4.32 4.48
C GLN A 91 -2.12 3.16 5.30
N LEU A 92 -2.87 2.26 4.69
CA LEU A 92 -3.52 1.17 5.41
C LEU A 92 -2.52 0.13 5.95
N PRO A 93 -1.50 -0.30 5.19
CA PRO A 93 -0.41 -1.09 5.77
C PRO A 93 0.30 -0.40 6.93
N ALA A 94 0.56 0.91 6.83
CA ALA A 94 1.19 1.67 7.89
C ALA A 94 0.38 1.64 9.19
N ILE A 95 -0.93 1.83 9.10
CA ILE A 95 -1.85 1.77 10.24
C ILE A 95 -1.85 0.36 10.84
N TYR A 96 -1.99 -0.66 10.02
CA TYR A 96 -1.98 -2.05 10.47
C TYR A 96 -0.68 -2.43 11.17
N LEU A 97 0.45 -2.18 10.54
CA LEU A 97 1.78 -2.50 11.09
C LEU A 97 2.09 -1.70 12.36
N GLY A 98 1.64 -0.45 12.43
CA GLY A 98 1.73 0.36 13.63
C GLY A 98 0.92 -0.21 14.79
N ASN A 99 -0.30 -0.69 14.51
CA ASN A 99 -1.17 -1.29 15.54
C ASN A 99 -0.62 -2.63 16.04
N GLU A 100 -0.25 -3.52 15.13
CA GLU A 100 0.15 -4.90 15.44
C GLU A 100 1.58 -5.00 15.96
N TYR A 101 2.53 -4.31 15.35
CA TYR A 101 3.96 -4.47 15.60
C TYR A 101 4.62 -3.23 16.22
N LYS A 102 3.86 -2.15 16.45
CA LYS A 102 4.39 -0.87 16.94
C LYS A 102 5.47 -0.28 16.03
N LEU A 103 5.34 -0.50 14.73
CA LEU A 103 6.25 0.03 13.72
C LEU A 103 5.92 1.47 13.37
N LEU A 104 6.96 2.22 13.06
CA LEU A 104 6.87 3.53 12.44
C LEU A 104 7.02 3.38 10.92
N THR A 105 6.08 3.92 10.18
CA THR A 105 6.17 3.99 8.71
C THR A 105 6.60 5.40 8.30
N LEU A 106 7.66 5.47 7.51
CA LEU A 106 8.16 6.73 6.95
C LEU A 106 7.74 6.82 5.48
N VAL A 107 6.99 7.88 5.15
CA VAL A 107 6.59 8.19 3.78
C VAL A 107 7.42 9.36 3.27
N VAL A 108 8.12 9.13 2.16
CA VAL A 108 8.96 10.16 1.52
C VAL A 108 8.28 10.60 0.22
N SER A 109 8.05 11.89 0.09
CA SER A 109 7.49 12.50 -1.11
C SER A 109 8.28 13.75 -1.48
N PRO A 110 8.50 14.02 -2.79
CA PRO A 110 9.20 15.22 -3.23
C PRO A 110 8.37 16.49 -3.10
N LEU A 111 7.05 16.38 -2.93
CA LEU A 111 6.13 17.52 -2.90
C LEU A 111 5.58 17.71 -1.50
N LYS A 112 5.98 18.79 -0.85
CA LYS A 112 5.53 19.14 0.51
C LYS A 112 4.00 19.25 0.61
N ALA A 113 3.36 19.84 -0.39
CA ALA A 113 1.89 19.98 -0.40
C ALA A 113 1.18 18.62 -0.33
N LEU A 114 1.68 17.61 -1.05
CA LEU A 114 1.11 16.27 -0.99
C LEU A 114 1.27 15.61 0.39
N ILE A 115 2.38 15.86 1.07
CA ILE A 115 2.59 15.34 2.43
C ILE A 115 1.56 15.96 3.38
N VAL A 116 1.40 17.27 3.32
CA VAL A 116 0.42 18.00 4.14
C VAL A 116 -1.00 17.48 3.88
N ASP A 117 -1.40 17.41 2.61
CA ASP A 117 -2.72 16.92 2.22
C ASP A 117 -2.98 15.48 2.72
N GLN A 118 -1.99 14.61 2.67
CA GLN A 118 -2.10 13.24 3.17
C GLN A 118 -2.30 13.19 4.69
N VAL A 119 -1.57 14.00 5.43
CA VAL A 119 -1.68 14.08 6.90
C VAL A 119 -3.05 14.65 7.29
N GLU A 120 -3.43 15.77 6.70
CA GLU A 120 -4.71 16.42 6.98
C GLU A 120 -5.90 15.50 6.66
N ALA A 121 -5.86 14.81 5.53
CA ALA A 121 -6.92 13.86 5.15
C ALA A 121 -7.08 12.72 6.18
N LEU A 122 -5.99 12.18 6.71
CA LEU A 122 -6.07 11.17 7.77
C LEU A 122 -6.59 11.74 9.10
N GLN A 123 -6.17 12.94 9.45
CA GLN A 123 -6.65 13.61 10.66
C GLN A 123 -8.15 13.93 10.57
N GLU A 124 -8.65 14.35 9.42
CA GLU A 124 -10.08 14.57 9.17
C GLU A 124 -10.90 13.28 9.33
N LEU A 125 -10.31 12.12 9.04
CA LEU A 125 -10.93 10.82 9.30
C LEU A 125 -10.86 10.39 10.77
N GLY A 126 -10.25 11.21 11.63
CA GLY A 126 -10.09 10.91 13.05
C GLY A 126 -8.82 10.11 13.40
N TYR A 127 -7.93 9.88 12.45
CA TYR A 127 -6.67 9.20 12.70
C TYR A 127 -5.59 10.20 13.09
N GLU A 128 -5.23 10.23 14.38
CA GLU A 128 -4.34 11.25 14.95
C GLU A 128 -2.86 10.85 14.98
N ARG A 129 -2.54 9.55 14.80
CA ARG A 129 -1.16 9.04 14.86
C ARG A 129 -0.42 9.22 13.53
N VAL A 130 -0.50 10.42 12.98
CA VAL A 130 0.16 10.83 11.75
C VAL A 130 0.68 12.26 11.90
N ALA A 131 1.88 12.52 11.37
CA ALA A 131 2.51 13.84 11.38
C ALA A 131 3.45 14.02 10.17
N TYR A 132 3.86 15.26 9.90
CA TYR A 132 4.85 15.60 8.88
C TYR A 132 5.98 16.42 9.48
#